data_d7b259cdb501305df58eefee3aec0755
#
_entry.id   d7b259cdb501305df58eefee3aec0755
#
_cell.length_a   1.000
_cell.length_b   1.000
_cell.length_c   1.000
_cell.angle_alpha   90.00
_cell.angle_beta   90.00
_cell.angle_gamma   90.00
#
_symmetry.space_group_name_H-M   'P 1'
#
loop_
_entity.id
_entity.type
_entity.pdbx_description
1 polymer ?
#
loop_
_entity_poly.entity_id
_entity_poly.type
_entity_poly.pdbx_seq_one_letter_code
_entity_poly.pdbx_strand_id
1 'polypeptide(L)'
;MTKAQFASFCLMSFCSGLMIGIGGTAFLLAQSIFGTWGKLIGSILFSLGILAIVMFEMKLFTGLISDIPEMGAKNLWKLPVCFLGNMLGVLFSSVLAYYSPLADSVIPQAQMMMSAKLGADLWYVNALCSSIFCGFLITLSIGAVNYAPRKKLSTTVGVMFPIIVFAFCGFDHSVANTLYIFFHGFSWKAVWYLLICVVGNILGGVILPILSLFRTWSNEHKVDKE
;
A
#
# COMPACT_ATOMS: atom_id res chain seq x y z
N MET A 1 -15.52 -17.91 -10.20
CA MET A 1 -15.81 -16.48 -10.40
C MET A 1 -16.44 -16.32 -11.79
N THR A 2 -17.59 -15.62 -11.89
CA THR A 2 -18.24 -15.31 -13.17
C THR A 2 -17.48 -14.21 -13.92
N LYS A 3 -17.76 -14.02 -15.23
CA LYS A 3 -17.17 -12.92 -16.02
C LYS A 3 -17.45 -11.55 -15.41
N ALA A 4 -18.67 -11.32 -14.90
CA ALA A 4 -19.06 -10.07 -14.24
C ALA A 4 -18.27 -9.84 -12.94
N GLN A 5 -18.09 -10.86 -12.11
CA GLN A 5 -17.27 -10.78 -10.90
C GLN A 5 -15.80 -10.50 -11.22
N PHE A 6 -15.25 -11.05 -12.30
CA PHE A 6 -13.89 -10.76 -12.73
C PHE A 6 -13.74 -9.32 -13.18
N ALA A 7 -14.66 -8.82 -14.01
CA ALA A 7 -14.64 -7.42 -14.44
C ALA A 7 -14.76 -6.44 -13.27
N SER A 8 -15.65 -6.72 -12.31
CA SER A 8 -15.77 -5.94 -11.07
C SER A 8 -14.48 -5.95 -10.26
N PHE A 9 -13.84 -7.11 -10.11
CA PHE A 9 -12.56 -7.24 -9.40
C PHE A 9 -11.46 -6.39 -10.05
N CYS A 10 -11.33 -6.44 -11.38
CA CYS A 10 -10.37 -5.63 -12.12
C CYS A 10 -10.66 -4.13 -12.00
N LEU A 11 -11.92 -3.71 -12.10
CA LEU A 11 -12.32 -2.31 -11.95
C LEU A 11 -12.02 -1.81 -10.52
N MET A 12 -12.37 -2.57 -9.49
CA MET A 12 -12.09 -2.22 -8.10
C MET A 12 -10.59 -2.16 -7.82
N SER A 13 -9.78 -3.01 -8.49
CA SER A 13 -8.32 -2.94 -8.40
C SER A 13 -7.79 -1.67 -9.09
N PHE A 14 -8.29 -1.31 -10.25
CA PHE A 14 -7.92 -0.07 -10.93
C PHE A 14 -8.29 1.16 -10.10
N CYS A 15 -9.52 1.23 -9.58
CA CYS A 15 -9.96 2.34 -8.72
C CYS A 15 -9.11 2.47 -7.45
N SER A 16 -8.72 1.35 -6.85
CA SER A 16 -7.80 1.35 -5.71
C SER A 16 -6.46 1.98 -6.06
N GLY A 17 -5.87 1.59 -7.20
CA GLY A 17 -4.64 2.20 -7.70
C GLY A 17 -4.79 3.70 -7.97
N LEU A 18 -5.93 4.12 -8.55
CA LEU A 18 -6.23 5.54 -8.76
C LEU A 18 -6.23 6.32 -7.42
N MET A 19 -6.84 5.77 -6.37
CA MET A 19 -6.84 6.39 -5.03
C MET A 19 -5.43 6.48 -4.44
N ILE A 20 -4.59 5.44 -4.61
CA ILE A 20 -3.17 5.48 -4.21
C ILE A 20 -2.42 6.57 -4.98
N GLY A 21 -2.64 6.70 -6.27
CA GLY A 21 -1.99 7.71 -7.09
C GLY A 21 -2.41 9.14 -6.71
N ILE A 22 -3.70 9.38 -6.45
CA ILE A 22 -4.21 10.67 -5.94
C ILE A 22 -3.57 10.99 -4.58
N GLY A 23 -3.59 10.04 -3.64
CA GLY A 23 -2.97 10.20 -2.32
C GLY A 23 -1.46 10.46 -2.41
N GLY A 24 -0.76 9.73 -3.29
CA GLY A 24 0.67 9.93 -3.55
C GLY A 24 0.99 11.29 -4.17
N THR A 25 0.16 11.76 -5.10
CA THR A 25 0.27 13.11 -5.68
C THR A 25 0.10 14.19 -4.62
N ALA A 26 -0.92 14.05 -3.75
CA ALA A 26 -1.14 14.96 -2.63
C ALA A 26 0.02 14.95 -1.62
N PHE A 27 0.60 13.76 -1.35
CA PHE A 27 1.79 13.61 -0.51
C PHE A 27 3.00 14.36 -1.07
N LEU A 28 3.29 14.21 -2.37
CA LEU A 28 4.39 14.90 -3.04
C LEU A 28 4.18 16.40 -3.06
N LEU A 29 2.96 16.85 -3.38
CA LEU A 29 2.60 18.25 -3.39
C LEU A 29 2.77 18.88 -2.00
N ALA A 30 2.33 18.22 -0.95
CA ALA A 30 2.48 18.71 0.41
C ALA A 30 3.97 18.87 0.79
N GLN A 31 4.83 17.93 0.39
CA GLN A 31 6.28 18.04 0.61
C GLN A 31 6.90 19.22 -0.13
N SER A 32 6.43 19.53 -1.35
CA SER A 32 6.90 20.67 -2.12
C SER A 32 6.50 22.01 -1.49
N ILE A 33 5.27 22.09 -0.92
CA ILE A 33 4.71 23.36 -0.43
C ILE A 33 5.09 23.65 1.02
N PHE A 34 5.04 22.66 1.92
CA PHE A 34 5.11 22.85 3.37
C PHE A 34 6.50 22.60 3.99
N GLY A 35 7.53 22.37 3.16
CA GLY A 35 8.91 22.19 3.65
C GLY A 35 9.02 21.13 4.75
N THR A 36 9.52 21.49 5.93
CA THR A 36 9.74 20.57 7.06
C THR A 36 8.46 19.81 7.51
N TRP A 37 7.31 20.46 7.42
CA TRP A 37 6.02 19.87 7.78
C TRP A 37 5.36 19.08 6.64
N GLY A 38 5.88 19.23 5.42
CA GLY A 38 5.30 18.65 4.23
C GLY A 38 5.13 17.13 4.30
N LYS A 39 6.09 16.44 4.90
CA LYS A 39 6.03 14.98 5.06
C LYS A 39 4.90 14.54 5.98
N LEU A 40 4.67 15.22 7.09
CA LEU A 40 3.57 14.92 8.01
C LEU A 40 2.21 15.22 7.38
N ILE A 41 2.06 16.43 6.82
CA ILE A 41 0.82 16.84 6.16
C ILE A 41 0.50 15.92 4.99
N GLY A 42 1.51 15.61 4.18
CA GLY A 42 1.38 14.69 3.06
C GLY A 42 0.97 13.28 3.49
N SER A 43 1.49 12.78 4.62
CA SER A 43 1.11 11.47 5.16
C SER A 43 -0.36 11.42 5.59
N ILE A 44 -0.87 12.50 6.17
CA ILE A 44 -2.30 12.64 6.51
C ILE A 44 -3.14 12.63 5.23
N LEU A 45 -2.76 13.41 4.21
CA LEU A 45 -3.48 13.47 2.94
C LEU A 45 -3.44 12.11 2.21
N PHE A 46 -2.29 11.43 2.21
CA PHE A 46 -2.17 10.09 1.63
C PHE A 46 -3.11 9.08 2.30
N SER A 47 -3.26 9.16 3.62
CA SER A 47 -4.11 8.22 4.37
C SER A 47 -5.58 8.30 4.01
N LEU A 48 -6.06 9.45 3.51
CA LEU A 48 -7.42 9.61 2.99
C LEU A 48 -7.68 8.73 1.76
N GLY A 49 -6.67 8.54 0.90
CA GLY A 49 -6.77 7.63 -0.24
C GLY A 49 -7.02 6.18 0.20
N ILE A 50 -6.30 5.70 1.21
CA ILE A 50 -6.50 4.34 1.75
C ILE A 50 -7.83 4.25 2.51
N LEU A 51 -8.23 5.28 3.24
CA LEU A 51 -9.54 5.32 3.88
C LEU A 51 -10.67 5.14 2.85
N ALA A 52 -10.59 5.84 1.72
CA ALA A 52 -11.55 5.68 0.63
C ALA A 52 -11.54 4.24 0.07
N ILE A 53 -10.37 3.63 -0.12
CA ILE A 53 -10.24 2.24 -0.57
C ILE A 53 -10.98 1.29 0.37
N VAL A 54 -10.82 1.47 1.67
CA VAL A 54 -11.48 0.65 2.69
C VAL A 54 -12.99 0.90 2.71
N MET A 55 -13.42 2.17 2.68
CA MET A 55 -14.84 2.53 2.73
C MET A 55 -15.64 2.03 1.52
N PHE A 56 -15.03 2.01 0.34
CA PHE A 56 -15.64 1.52 -0.90
C PHE A 56 -15.29 0.06 -1.24
N GLU A 57 -14.65 -0.67 -0.30
CA GLU A 57 -14.28 -2.07 -0.46
C GLU A 57 -13.45 -2.36 -1.74
N MET A 58 -12.67 -1.36 -2.18
CA MET A 58 -11.82 -1.49 -3.36
C MET A 58 -10.73 -2.55 -3.12
N LYS A 59 -10.14 -3.08 -4.19
CA LYS A 59 -9.15 -4.15 -4.10
C LYS A 59 -7.74 -3.58 -4.20
N LEU A 60 -7.06 -3.51 -3.07
CA LEU A 60 -5.66 -3.11 -2.97
C LEU A 60 -4.78 -4.35 -2.81
N PHE A 61 -3.73 -4.48 -3.60
CA PHE A 61 -2.79 -5.61 -3.57
C PHE A 61 -2.25 -5.86 -2.16
N THR A 62 -1.71 -4.82 -1.52
CA THR A 62 -1.16 -4.91 -0.17
C THR A 62 -2.23 -5.24 0.89
N GLY A 63 -3.48 -4.89 0.62
CA GLY A 63 -4.61 -5.29 1.45
C GLY A 63 -4.97 -6.77 1.29
N LEU A 64 -4.97 -7.29 0.05
CA LEU A 64 -5.23 -8.71 -0.22
C LEU A 64 -4.17 -9.65 0.36
N ILE A 65 -2.98 -9.15 0.67
CA ILE A 65 -1.92 -9.93 1.32
C ILE A 65 -2.39 -10.47 2.68
N SER A 66 -3.23 -9.72 3.39
CA SER A 66 -3.78 -10.18 4.68
C SER A 66 -4.61 -11.47 4.56
N ASP A 67 -5.16 -11.73 3.39
CA ASP A 67 -6.00 -12.91 3.15
C ASP A 67 -5.18 -14.15 2.74
N ILE A 68 -3.88 -14.00 2.43
CA ILE A 68 -3.02 -15.10 1.91
C ILE A 68 -3.09 -16.36 2.79
N PRO A 69 -2.97 -16.30 4.13
CA PRO A 69 -2.98 -17.50 4.96
C PRO A 69 -4.30 -18.30 4.92
N GLU A 70 -5.40 -17.62 4.61
CA GLU A 70 -6.74 -18.24 4.48
C GLU A 70 -7.13 -18.42 3.00
N MET A 71 -6.38 -17.81 2.09
CA MET A 71 -6.63 -17.85 0.66
C MET A 71 -6.18 -19.19 0.07
N GLY A 72 -7.10 -20.05 -0.28
CA GLY A 72 -6.74 -21.32 -0.94
C GLY A 72 -5.92 -21.08 -2.22
N ALA A 73 -4.99 -22.01 -2.55
CA ALA A 73 -4.05 -21.90 -3.67
C ALA A 73 -4.71 -21.52 -5.01
N LYS A 74 -5.95 -21.97 -5.23
CA LYS A 74 -6.77 -21.63 -6.41
C LYS A 74 -7.11 -20.15 -6.55
N ASN A 75 -6.91 -19.35 -5.50
CA ASN A 75 -7.22 -17.92 -5.50
C ASN A 75 -5.98 -17.01 -5.54
N LEU A 76 -4.77 -17.56 -5.43
CA LEU A 76 -3.52 -16.79 -5.41
C LEU A 76 -3.30 -15.95 -6.68
N TRP A 77 -3.89 -16.34 -7.81
CA TRP A 77 -3.86 -15.57 -9.05
C TRP A 77 -4.49 -14.16 -8.90
N LYS A 78 -5.33 -13.95 -7.89
CA LYS A 78 -5.92 -12.65 -7.60
C LYS A 78 -4.87 -11.61 -7.22
N LEU A 79 -3.77 -12.02 -6.61
CA LEU A 79 -2.71 -11.11 -6.18
C LEU A 79 -2.03 -10.39 -7.37
N PRO A 80 -1.45 -11.10 -8.36
CA PRO A 80 -0.84 -10.43 -9.50
C PRO A 80 -1.85 -9.64 -10.35
N VAL A 81 -3.09 -10.12 -10.51
CA VAL A 81 -4.13 -9.38 -11.25
C VAL A 81 -4.50 -8.09 -10.52
N CYS A 82 -4.64 -8.14 -9.19
CA CYS A 82 -4.89 -6.95 -8.37
C CYS A 82 -3.72 -5.97 -8.45
N PHE A 83 -2.49 -6.45 -8.33
CA PHE A 83 -1.29 -5.61 -8.44
C PHE A 83 -1.22 -4.89 -9.78
N LEU A 84 -1.44 -5.59 -10.90
CA LEU A 84 -1.49 -4.99 -12.23
C LEU A 84 -2.62 -3.96 -12.36
N GLY A 85 -3.80 -4.26 -11.84
CA GLY A 85 -4.91 -3.31 -11.81
C GLY A 85 -4.57 -2.05 -11.02
N ASN A 86 -3.94 -2.21 -9.84
CA ASN A 86 -3.48 -1.08 -9.03
C ASN A 86 -2.41 -0.26 -9.78
N MET A 87 -1.42 -0.91 -10.41
CA MET A 87 -0.40 -0.21 -11.22
C MET A 87 -1.03 0.63 -12.34
N LEU A 88 -1.99 0.07 -13.06
CA LEU A 88 -2.70 0.80 -14.12
C LEU A 88 -3.47 2.00 -13.57
N GLY A 89 -4.11 1.87 -12.40
CA GLY A 89 -4.79 2.99 -11.75
C GLY A 89 -3.82 4.09 -11.30
N VAL A 90 -2.67 3.72 -10.74
CA VAL A 90 -1.59 4.67 -10.39
C VAL A 90 -1.05 5.35 -11.65
N LEU A 91 -0.76 4.60 -12.71
CA LEU A 91 -0.28 5.17 -13.97
C LEU A 91 -1.28 6.16 -14.56
N PHE A 92 -2.56 5.84 -14.54
CA PHE A 92 -3.60 6.75 -15.01
C PHE A 92 -3.60 8.08 -14.20
N SER A 93 -3.56 8.00 -12.88
CA SER A 93 -3.47 9.20 -12.03
C SER A 93 -2.15 9.98 -12.26
N SER A 94 -1.04 9.27 -12.51
CA SER A 94 0.26 9.88 -12.81
C SER A 94 0.22 10.67 -14.13
N VAL A 95 -0.45 10.14 -15.16
CA VAL A 95 -0.65 10.83 -16.44
C VAL A 95 -1.52 12.08 -16.22
N LEU A 96 -2.59 12.00 -15.45
CA LEU A 96 -3.40 13.17 -15.12
C LEU A 96 -2.60 14.23 -14.36
N ALA A 97 -1.78 13.83 -13.39
CA ALA A 97 -0.93 14.73 -12.64
C ALA A 97 0.15 15.39 -13.54
N TYR A 98 0.72 14.62 -14.49
CA TYR A 98 1.71 15.10 -15.44
C TYR A 98 1.18 16.24 -16.33
N TYR A 99 -0.08 16.14 -16.79
CA TYR A 99 -0.72 17.16 -17.62
C TYR A 99 -1.47 18.24 -16.82
N SER A 100 -1.43 18.18 -15.50
CA SER A 100 -2.04 19.18 -14.61
C SER A 100 -1.04 20.26 -14.21
N PRO A 101 -1.51 21.42 -13.68
CA PRO A 101 -0.64 22.46 -13.10
C PRO A 101 0.22 21.97 -11.92
N LEU A 102 -0.02 20.77 -11.39
CA LEU A 102 0.74 20.17 -10.29
C LEU A 102 2.10 19.61 -10.74
N ALA A 103 2.30 19.40 -12.04
CA ALA A 103 3.48 18.73 -12.60
C ALA A 103 4.80 19.36 -12.12
N ASP A 104 4.90 20.68 -12.14
CA ASP A 104 6.12 21.43 -11.76
C ASP A 104 6.51 21.23 -10.28
N SER A 105 5.55 20.89 -9.41
CA SER A 105 5.80 20.63 -7.99
C SER A 105 6.01 19.15 -7.69
N VAL A 106 5.22 18.29 -8.32
CA VAL A 106 5.13 16.86 -7.99
C VAL A 106 6.27 16.07 -8.63
N ILE A 107 6.63 16.36 -9.89
CA ILE A 107 7.63 15.58 -10.63
C ILE A 107 9.02 15.71 -10.00
N PRO A 108 9.56 16.92 -9.72
CA PRO A 108 10.88 17.04 -9.11
C PRO A 108 10.95 16.37 -7.74
N GLN A 109 9.88 16.45 -6.95
CA GLN A 109 9.81 15.81 -5.64
C GLN A 109 9.84 14.28 -5.74
N ALA A 110 9.10 13.69 -6.68
CA ALA A 110 9.12 12.26 -6.93
C ALA A 110 10.50 11.77 -7.42
N GLN A 111 11.12 12.52 -8.33
CA GLN A 111 12.47 12.24 -8.84
C GLN A 111 13.51 12.28 -7.73
N MET A 112 13.48 13.28 -6.87
CA MET A 112 14.37 13.41 -5.73
C MET A 112 14.22 12.23 -4.77
N MET A 113 12.99 11.87 -4.41
CA MET A 113 12.71 10.73 -3.53
C MET A 113 13.21 9.41 -4.13
N MET A 114 12.93 9.16 -5.40
CA MET A 114 13.32 7.89 -6.04
C MET A 114 14.83 7.82 -6.26
N SER A 115 15.47 8.92 -6.63
CA SER A 115 16.93 9.01 -6.74
C SER A 115 17.63 8.72 -5.41
N ALA A 116 17.12 9.26 -4.29
CA ALA A 116 17.64 8.97 -2.96
C ALA A 116 17.51 7.48 -2.58
N LYS A 117 16.36 6.87 -2.88
CA LYS A 117 16.11 5.44 -2.63
C LYS A 117 17.04 4.54 -3.46
N LEU A 118 17.19 4.82 -4.75
CA LEU A 118 18.04 4.03 -5.65
C LEU A 118 19.53 4.33 -5.47
N GLY A 119 19.89 5.52 -4.99
CA GLY A 119 21.28 5.95 -4.80
C GLY A 119 21.96 5.40 -3.55
N ALA A 120 21.23 4.84 -2.60
CA ALA A 120 21.80 4.28 -1.37
C ALA A 120 22.69 3.05 -1.65
N ASP A 121 23.77 2.89 -0.90
CA ASP A 121 24.72 1.75 -1.09
C ASP A 121 24.03 0.40 -0.90
N LEU A 122 23.19 0.27 0.11
CA LEU A 122 22.41 -0.95 0.40
C LEU A 122 20.94 -0.78 0.00
N TRP A 123 20.67 -0.17 -1.16
CA TRP A 123 19.33 0.14 -1.63
C TRP A 123 18.37 -1.05 -1.60
N TYR A 124 18.85 -2.26 -1.91
CA TYR A 124 18.05 -3.48 -1.93
C TYR A 124 17.67 -3.96 -0.52
N VAL A 125 18.57 -3.84 0.46
CA VAL A 125 18.30 -4.15 1.87
C VAL A 125 17.34 -3.12 2.45
N ASN A 126 17.58 -1.83 2.17
CA ASN A 126 16.72 -0.74 2.60
C ASN A 126 15.30 -0.91 2.06
N ALA A 127 15.16 -1.22 0.77
CA ALA A 127 13.88 -1.49 0.13
C ALA A 127 13.14 -2.67 0.79
N LEU A 128 13.84 -3.79 1.05
CA LEU A 128 13.26 -4.96 1.67
C LEU A 128 12.77 -4.67 3.10
N CYS A 129 13.64 -4.15 3.96
CA CYS A 129 13.30 -3.86 5.36
C CYS A 129 12.17 -2.82 5.47
N SER A 130 12.27 -1.76 4.69
CA SER A 130 11.28 -0.70 4.60
C SER A 130 9.90 -1.23 4.14
N SER A 131 9.90 -2.12 3.17
CA SER A 131 8.67 -2.73 2.65
C SER A 131 8.04 -3.72 3.62
N ILE A 132 8.83 -4.43 4.45
CA ILE A 132 8.31 -5.30 5.51
C ILE A 132 7.52 -4.46 6.53
N PHE A 133 8.07 -3.34 7.00
CA PHE A 133 7.33 -2.43 7.89
C PHE A 133 6.05 -1.90 7.26
N CYS A 134 6.10 -1.51 6.00
CA CYS A 134 4.92 -1.03 5.28
C CYS A 134 3.83 -2.11 5.20
N GLY A 135 4.18 -3.33 4.77
CA GLY A 135 3.23 -4.45 4.68
C GLY A 135 2.56 -4.75 6.01
N PHE A 136 3.33 -4.78 7.10
CA PHE A 136 2.81 -4.97 8.45
C PHE A 136 1.81 -3.87 8.86
N LEU A 137 2.15 -2.59 8.63
CA LEU A 137 1.29 -1.46 9.00
C LEU A 137 0.01 -1.40 8.17
N ILE A 138 0.05 -1.78 6.89
CA ILE A 138 -1.17 -1.86 6.06
C ILE A 138 -2.08 -2.98 6.56
N THR A 139 -1.53 -4.15 6.89
CA THR A 139 -2.33 -5.24 7.46
C THR A 139 -2.91 -4.87 8.82
N LEU A 140 -2.16 -4.13 9.64
CA LEU A 140 -2.67 -3.57 10.90
C LEU A 140 -3.86 -2.62 10.65
N SER A 141 -3.76 -1.75 9.64
CA SER A 141 -4.83 -0.83 9.24
C SER A 141 -6.11 -1.58 8.83
N ILE A 142 -5.99 -2.63 8.01
CA ILE A 142 -7.14 -3.44 7.58
C ILE A 142 -7.67 -4.28 8.75
N GLY A 143 -6.79 -4.83 9.58
CA GLY A 143 -7.16 -5.56 10.79
C GLY A 143 -7.96 -4.71 11.78
N ALA A 144 -7.70 -3.42 11.86
CA ALA A 144 -8.49 -2.50 12.68
C ALA A 144 -9.97 -2.43 12.27
N VAL A 145 -10.27 -2.67 10.98
CA VAL A 145 -11.66 -2.76 10.49
C VAL A 145 -12.28 -4.12 10.79
N ASN A 146 -11.53 -5.18 10.55
CA ASN A 146 -12.04 -6.56 10.58
C ASN A 146 -12.13 -7.13 11.99
N TYR A 147 -11.18 -6.79 12.87
CA TYR A 147 -11.01 -7.44 14.17
C TYR A 147 -11.24 -6.52 15.39
N ALA A 148 -11.24 -5.20 15.22
CA ALA A 148 -11.50 -4.30 16.35
C ALA A 148 -12.99 -4.29 16.71
N PRO A 149 -13.34 -4.43 18.02
CA PRO A 149 -14.72 -4.26 18.45
C PRO A 149 -15.18 -2.84 18.06
N ARG A 150 -16.19 -2.74 17.23
CA ARG A 150 -16.75 -1.49 16.65
C ARG A 150 -17.04 -0.35 17.65
N LYS A 151 -16.96 -0.63 18.95
CA LYS A 151 -17.27 0.32 20.03
C LYS A 151 -16.07 1.01 20.68
N LYS A 152 -14.82 0.58 20.42
CA LYS A 152 -13.65 1.09 21.18
C LYS A 152 -12.72 2.01 20.39
N LEU A 153 -12.66 1.89 19.07
CA LEU A 153 -11.84 2.73 18.21
C LEU A 153 -12.63 3.11 16.97
N SER A 154 -12.61 4.38 16.60
CA SER A 154 -13.20 4.80 15.32
C SER A 154 -12.46 4.06 14.19
N THR A 155 -13.21 3.43 13.29
CA THR A 155 -12.67 2.78 12.09
C THR A 155 -11.74 3.72 11.32
N THR A 156 -12.12 5.00 11.20
CA THR A 156 -11.32 6.04 10.55
C THR A 156 -9.93 6.16 11.18
N VAL A 157 -9.85 6.27 12.52
CA VAL A 157 -8.57 6.37 13.23
C VAL A 157 -7.76 5.09 13.07
N GLY A 158 -8.40 3.93 13.21
CA GLY A 158 -7.75 2.62 13.08
C GLY A 158 -7.15 2.38 11.69
N VAL A 159 -7.81 2.90 10.65
CA VAL A 159 -7.29 2.83 9.27
C VAL A 159 -6.21 3.87 9.04
N MET A 160 -6.46 5.14 9.36
CA MET A 160 -5.57 6.24 8.98
C MET A 160 -4.25 6.23 9.74
N PHE A 161 -4.27 5.91 11.05
CA PHE A 161 -3.08 6.06 11.89
C PHE A 161 -1.88 5.19 11.46
N PRO A 162 -2.03 3.87 11.21
CA PRO A 162 -0.92 3.07 10.68
C PRO A 162 -0.43 3.56 9.30
N ILE A 163 -1.34 4.10 8.48
CA ILE A 163 -1.01 4.64 7.17
C ILE A 163 -0.19 5.93 7.28
N ILE A 164 -0.59 6.83 8.18
CA ILE A 164 0.18 8.06 8.47
C ILE A 164 1.59 7.69 8.95
N VAL A 165 1.70 6.70 9.83
CA VAL A 165 3.01 6.25 10.35
C VAL A 165 3.89 5.73 9.21
N PHE A 166 3.40 4.81 8.35
CA PHE A 166 4.26 4.28 7.28
C PHE A 166 4.67 5.36 6.28
N ALA A 167 3.75 6.26 5.90
CA ALA A 167 4.04 7.33 4.94
C ALA A 167 5.01 8.36 5.55
N PHE A 168 4.81 8.72 6.82
CA PHE A 168 5.71 9.62 7.54
C PHE A 168 7.11 9.03 7.71
N CYS A 169 7.24 7.75 8.04
CA CYS A 169 8.54 7.07 8.10
C CYS A 169 9.19 6.93 6.72
N GLY A 170 8.41 6.99 5.64
CA GLY A 170 8.89 6.81 4.27
C GLY A 170 9.08 5.35 3.89
N PHE A 171 8.35 4.44 4.57
CA PHE A 171 8.37 3.01 4.27
C PHE A 171 7.82 2.71 2.87
N ASP A 172 8.29 1.64 2.25
CA ASP A 172 8.09 1.35 0.84
C ASP A 172 6.81 0.57 0.57
N HIS A 173 5.85 1.25 -0.01
CA HIS A 173 4.60 0.67 -0.50
C HIS A 173 4.72 0.36 -1.99
N SER A 174 4.70 -0.92 -2.38
CA SER A 174 4.95 -1.34 -3.76
C SER A 174 4.04 -0.66 -4.78
N VAL A 175 2.74 -0.50 -4.48
CA VAL A 175 1.81 0.18 -5.39
C VAL A 175 2.09 1.69 -5.46
N ALA A 176 2.36 2.37 -4.32
CA ALA A 176 2.64 3.81 -4.33
C ALA A 176 3.98 4.13 -5.01
N ASN A 177 4.99 3.25 -4.87
CA ASN A 177 6.28 3.44 -5.55
C ASN A 177 6.16 3.45 -7.08
N THR A 178 5.09 2.88 -7.65
CA THR A 178 4.81 2.97 -9.09
C THR A 178 4.68 4.42 -9.56
N LEU A 179 4.07 5.32 -8.75
CA LEU A 179 3.97 6.75 -9.03
C LEU A 179 5.37 7.40 -9.11
N TYR A 180 6.21 7.10 -8.12
CA TYR A 180 7.56 7.70 -8.04
C TYR A 180 8.45 7.20 -9.19
N ILE A 181 8.35 5.90 -9.52
CA ILE A 181 9.09 5.30 -10.65
C ILE A 181 8.61 5.89 -11.98
N PHE A 182 7.31 6.14 -12.15
CA PHE A 182 6.77 6.77 -13.36
C PHE A 182 7.40 8.14 -13.61
N PHE A 183 7.49 8.99 -12.59
CA PHE A 183 8.08 10.33 -12.73
C PHE A 183 9.61 10.34 -12.75
N HIS A 184 10.25 9.35 -12.13
CA HIS A 184 11.71 9.21 -12.18
C HIS A 184 12.20 8.73 -13.55
N GLY A 185 11.39 7.94 -14.24
CA GLY A 185 11.73 7.28 -15.49
C GLY A 185 12.13 5.82 -15.31
N PHE A 186 12.01 5.06 -16.41
CA PHE A 186 12.31 3.64 -16.45
C PHE A 186 13.81 3.36 -16.23
N SER A 187 14.11 2.43 -15.33
CA SER A 187 15.43 1.78 -15.21
C SER A 187 15.26 0.36 -14.70
N TRP A 188 16.15 -0.54 -15.09
CA TRP A 188 16.15 -1.92 -14.57
C TRP A 188 16.33 -1.95 -13.05
N LYS A 189 17.08 -1.00 -12.49
CA LYS A 189 17.24 -0.85 -11.04
C LYS A 189 15.90 -0.52 -10.35
N ALA A 190 15.09 0.35 -10.94
CA ALA A 190 13.76 0.68 -10.44
C ALA A 190 12.79 -0.53 -10.51
N VAL A 191 12.90 -1.36 -11.55
CA VAL A 191 12.11 -2.61 -11.66
C VAL A 191 12.48 -3.58 -10.54
N TRP A 192 13.79 -3.84 -10.33
CA TRP A 192 14.25 -4.68 -9.22
C TRP A 192 13.84 -4.13 -7.86
N TYR A 193 13.94 -2.81 -7.68
CA TYR A 193 13.47 -2.14 -6.49
C TYR A 193 11.99 -2.42 -6.23
N LEU A 194 11.14 -2.29 -7.24
CA LEU A 194 9.71 -2.57 -7.13
C LEU A 194 9.43 -4.03 -6.75
N LEU A 195 10.13 -4.99 -7.38
CA LEU A 195 9.98 -6.41 -7.06
C LEU A 195 10.39 -6.73 -5.61
N ILE A 196 11.47 -6.14 -5.12
CA ILE A 196 11.89 -6.27 -3.71
C ILE A 196 10.81 -5.69 -2.79
N CYS A 197 10.23 -4.53 -3.14
CA CYS A 197 9.13 -3.95 -2.37
C CYS A 197 7.89 -4.87 -2.34
N VAL A 198 7.56 -5.52 -3.44
CA VAL A 198 6.46 -6.51 -3.48
C VAL A 198 6.73 -7.65 -2.50
N VAL A 199 7.94 -8.23 -2.53
CA VAL A 199 8.33 -9.31 -1.62
C VAL A 199 8.28 -8.86 -0.16
N GLY A 200 8.84 -7.68 0.16
CA GLY A 200 8.82 -7.14 1.52
C GLY A 200 7.41 -6.85 2.03
N ASN A 201 6.53 -6.28 1.18
CA ASN A 201 5.14 -6.06 1.56
C ASN A 201 4.41 -7.38 1.84
N ILE A 202 4.68 -8.45 1.06
CA ILE A 202 4.10 -9.78 1.33
C ILE A 202 4.61 -10.32 2.68
N LEU A 203 5.92 -10.31 2.91
CA LEU A 203 6.52 -10.81 4.15
C LEU A 203 5.96 -10.08 5.38
N GLY A 204 5.89 -8.74 5.34
CA GLY A 204 5.34 -7.95 6.43
C GLY A 204 3.83 -8.14 6.61
N GLY A 205 3.09 -8.20 5.49
CA GLY A 205 1.64 -8.24 5.49
C GLY A 205 1.03 -9.55 6.01
N VAL A 206 1.75 -10.68 5.92
CA VAL A 206 1.25 -11.97 6.42
C VAL A 206 1.48 -12.19 7.92
N ILE A 207 2.29 -11.36 8.59
CA ILE A 207 2.66 -11.56 10.00
C ILE A 207 1.43 -11.57 10.91
N LEU A 208 0.60 -10.54 10.86
CA LEU A 208 -0.58 -10.43 11.73
C LEU A 208 -1.64 -11.51 11.45
N PRO A 209 -1.98 -11.83 10.19
CA PRO A 209 -2.88 -12.94 9.88
C PRO A 209 -2.38 -14.29 10.40
N ILE A 210 -1.10 -14.60 10.23
CA ILE A 210 -0.50 -15.85 10.76
C ILE A 210 -0.58 -15.88 12.27
N LEU A 211 -0.28 -14.78 12.96
CA LEU A 211 -0.42 -14.69 14.43
C LEU A 211 -1.87 -14.88 14.88
N SER A 212 -2.83 -14.36 14.13
CA SER A 212 -4.27 -14.54 14.40
C SER A 212 -4.67 -16.01 14.29
N LEU A 213 -4.27 -16.70 13.23
CA LEU A 213 -4.52 -18.13 13.04
C LEU A 213 -3.89 -18.97 14.17
N PHE A 214 -2.66 -18.67 14.55
CA PHE A 214 -1.98 -19.37 15.65
C PHE A 214 -2.72 -19.19 16.98
N ARG A 215 -3.23 -17.98 17.25
CA ARG A 215 -4.03 -17.69 18.46
C ARG A 215 -5.32 -18.52 18.48
N THR A 216 -6.03 -18.60 17.36
CA THR A 216 -7.27 -19.40 17.23
C THR A 216 -6.97 -20.87 17.49
N TRP A 217 -5.96 -21.42 16.79
CA TRP A 217 -5.51 -22.80 16.99
C TRP A 217 -5.14 -23.12 18.43
N SER A 218 -4.39 -22.23 19.11
CA SER A 218 -3.99 -22.41 20.51
C SER A 218 -5.19 -22.41 21.47
N ASN A 219 -6.24 -21.65 21.19
CA ASN A 219 -7.45 -21.61 22.02
C ASN A 219 -8.27 -22.89 21.87
N GLU A 220 -8.40 -23.42 20.64
CA GLU A 220 -9.10 -24.69 20.37
C GLU A 220 -8.44 -25.85 21.11
N HIS A 221 -7.10 -25.94 21.15
CA HIS A 221 -6.37 -27.02 21.80
C HIS A 221 -6.21 -26.87 23.33
N LYS A 222 -6.66 -25.75 23.92
CA LYS A 222 -6.77 -25.62 25.38
C LYS A 222 -8.06 -26.23 25.91
N VAL A 223 -9.14 -26.16 25.14
CA VAL A 223 -10.46 -26.71 25.54
C VAL A 223 -10.45 -28.26 25.62
N ASP A 224 -9.59 -28.92 24.85
CA ASP A 224 -9.46 -30.37 24.86
C ASP A 224 -8.67 -30.93 26.08
N LYS A 225 -8.22 -30.08 27.00
CA LYS A 225 -7.43 -30.46 28.19
C LYS A 225 -8.13 -30.20 29.54
N GLU A 226 -9.31 -29.60 29.51
CA GLU A 226 -10.20 -29.44 30.68
C GLU A 226 -11.41 -30.41 30.57
#